data_db6ffa2bf578afc3799430c9014bbf5b
#
_entry.id   db6ffa2bf578afc3799430c9014bbf5b
#
_cell.length_a   1.000
_cell.length_b   1.000
_cell.length_c   1.000
_cell.angle_alpha   90.00
_cell.angle_beta   90.00
_cell.angle_gamma   90.00
#
_symmetry.space_group_name_H-M   'P 1'
#
loop_
_entity.id
_entity.type
_entity.pdbx_description
1 polymer ?
#
loop_
_entity_poly.entity_id
_entity_poly.type
_entity_poly.pdbx_seq_one_letter_code
_entity_poly.pdbx_strand_id
1 'polypeptide(L)'
;MNARVWYLLVILGTLVVAVCEAAQKPTGEDAPLPTIVGHRGLILDAPENTLASFRACLELGFGFELDVQRTKDGHLMCLHDTTIDRTTDRKGSLTELTRYQTVGLDAGSWFSPRFKNQRIPGIDQVFSLIAAYPKSAAIYAVDIKLNDAKVEADLVVLAKKHGILDRLLFIGNTIQDASVRQRLYAADRAVQMAAVAHNSKELVVSLANPLTTWVYVRYLPSPAEITKVHAQGKQIFIAGNTVAGHQSDNWAYCITHGVDAILTDYAMELGRQLRRSKQSK
;
A
#
# COMPACT_ATOMS: atom_id res chain seq x y z
N MET A 1 1.14 -80.81 11.40
CA MET A 1 0.33 -79.92 10.53
C MET A 1 -0.02 -78.66 11.35
N ASN A 2 0.75 -77.59 11.23
CA ASN A 2 0.54 -76.33 11.99
C ASN A 2 0.01 -75.25 11.05
N ALA A 3 -1.27 -74.87 11.18
CA ALA A 3 -1.88 -73.76 10.46
C ALA A 3 -1.51 -72.44 11.18
N ARG A 4 -0.78 -71.55 10.51
CA ARG A 4 -0.52 -70.18 10.98
C ARG A 4 -1.68 -69.29 10.42
N VAL A 5 -2.45 -68.74 11.37
CA VAL A 5 -3.47 -67.70 11.08
C VAL A 5 -2.79 -66.35 11.09
N TRP A 6 -2.84 -65.61 9.96
CA TRP A 6 -2.40 -64.20 9.86
C TRP A 6 -3.57 -63.26 10.15
N TYR A 7 -3.45 -62.47 11.21
CA TYR A 7 -4.39 -61.35 11.45
C TYR A 7 -3.92 -60.13 10.65
N LEU A 8 -4.75 -59.69 9.74
CA LEU A 8 -4.59 -58.41 9.06
C LEU A 8 -5.14 -57.30 9.99
N LEU A 9 -4.28 -56.46 10.52
CA LEU A 9 -4.66 -55.25 11.24
C LEU A 9 -4.95 -54.15 10.20
N VAL A 10 -6.22 -53.81 10.01
CA VAL A 10 -6.65 -52.63 9.25
C VAL A 10 -6.61 -51.44 10.19
N ILE A 11 -5.62 -50.58 10.05
CA ILE A 11 -5.55 -49.28 10.75
C ILE A 11 -6.38 -48.31 9.96
N LEU A 12 -7.59 -48.00 10.42
CA LEU A 12 -8.40 -46.89 9.92
C LEU A 12 -7.80 -45.59 10.45
N GLY A 13 -6.98 -44.92 9.62
CA GLY A 13 -6.49 -43.58 9.90
C GLY A 13 -7.63 -42.56 9.71
N THR A 14 -8.21 -42.06 10.78
CA THR A 14 -9.09 -40.89 10.74
C THR A 14 -8.27 -39.66 10.43
N LEU A 15 -8.41 -39.14 9.21
CA LEU A 15 -7.85 -37.85 8.81
C LEU A 15 -8.63 -36.74 9.53
N VAL A 16 -8.10 -36.23 10.62
CA VAL A 16 -8.63 -35.01 11.27
C VAL A 16 -8.21 -33.84 10.41
N VAL A 17 -9.12 -33.37 9.54
CA VAL A 17 -8.96 -32.08 8.86
C VAL A 17 -9.23 -31.01 9.91
N ALA A 18 -8.18 -30.43 10.46
CA ALA A 18 -8.29 -29.22 11.27
C ALA A 18 -8.77 -28.08 10.33
N VAL A 19 -10.04 -27.79 10.36
CA VAL A 19 -10.59 -26.54 9.78
C VAL A 19 -10.09 -25.43 10.69
N CYS A 20 -9.04 -24.72 10.22
CA CYS A 20 -8.59 -23.50 10.87
C CYS A 20 -9.70 -22.45 10.58
N GLU A 21 -10.64 -22.28 11.51
CA GLU A 21 -11.57 -21.16 11.47
C GLU A 21 -10.73 -19.89 11.56
N ALA A 22 -10.70 -19.13 10.46
CA ALA A 22 -10.09 -17.80 10.47
C ALA A 22 -10.87 -16.98 11.50
N ALA A 23 -10.21 -16.59 12.59
CA ALA A 23 -10.81 -15.77 13.62
C ALA A 23 -11.37 -14.50 12.95
N GLN A 24 -12.69 -14.29 13.07
CA GLN A 24 -13.32 -13.09 12.55
C GLN A 24 -12.70 -11.87 13.22
N LYS A 25 -12.23 -10.92 12.40
CA LYS A 25 -11.77 -9.64 12.94
C LYS A 25 -12.91 -8.99 13.74
N PRO A 26 -12.62 -8.42 14.91
CA PRO A 26 -13.63 -7.69 15.66
C PRO A 26 -14.18 -6.54 14.83
N THR A 27 -15.51 -6.37 14.85
CA THR A 27 -16.25 -5.28 14.22
C THR A 27 -16.87 -4.41 15.32
N GLY A 28 -17.25 -3.17 14.98
CA GLY A 28 -17.82 -2.24 15.96
C GLY A 28 -16.75 -1.53 16.79
N GLU A 29 -17.05 -1.26 18.05
CA GLU A 29 -16.19 -0.47 18.96
C GLU A 29 -14.81 -1.11 19.22
N ASP A 30 -14.68 -2.43 19.12
CA ASP A 30 -13.45 -3.17 19.34
C ASP A 30 -12.59 -3.34 18.07
N ALA A 31 -13.06 -2.87 16.91
CA ALA A 31 -12.28 -2.95 15.67
C ALA A 31 -10.97 -2.13 15.78
N PRO A 32 -9.84 -2.68 15.32
CA PRO A 32 -8.62 -1.89 15.24
C PRO A 32 -8.83 -0.69 14.32
N LEU A 33 -8.25 0.46 14.71
CA LEU A 33 -8.36 1.66 13.89
C LEU A 33 -7.61 1.49 12.56
N PRO A 34 -8.14 2.08 11.47
CA PRO A 34 -7.49 2.00 10.17
C PRO A 34 -6.14 2.70 10.18
N THR A 35 -5.20 2.17 9.40
CA THR A 35 -3.95 2.87 9.10
C THR A 35 -4.23 4.08 8.22
N ILE A 36 -3.72 5.25 8.63
CA ILE A 36 -3.73 6.45 7.79
C ILE A 36 -2.63 6.32 6.77
N VAL A 37 -2.95 6.52 5.49
CA VAL A 37 -1.98 6.58 4.40
C VAL A 37 -2.11 7.94 3.72
N GLY A 38 -1.10 8.80 3.88
CA GLY A 38 -1.06 10.11 3.23
C GLY A 38 -0.79 9.95 1.73
N HIS A 39 -1.67 10.52 0.89
CA HIS A 39 -1.54 10.48 -0.57
C HIS A 39 -0.32 11.29 -1.01
N ARG A 40 0.67 10.64 -1.62
CA ARG A 40 1.98 11.22 -1.96
C ARG A 40 2.69 11.90 -0.78
N GLY A 41 2.44 11.38 0.44
CA GLY A 41 2.84 11.97 1.72
C GLY A 41 1.77 12.91 2.30
N LEU A 42 2.17 14.00 2.97
CA LEU A 42 1.26 15.05 3.46
C LEU A 42 1.03 16.11 2.37
N ILE A 43 0.32 15.77 1.31
CA ILE A 43 0.19 16.58 0.09
C ILE A 43 -0.35 18.00 0.33
N LEU A 44 -1.11 18.24 1.39
CA LEU A 44 -1.63 19.57 1.75
C LEU A 44 -0.67 20.39 2.62
N ASP A 45 0.29 19.75 3.27
CA ASP A 45 1.19 20.39 4.26
C ASP A 45 2.64 20.46 3.77
N ALA A 46 3.02 19.62 2.80
CA ALA A 46 4.36 19.54 2.24
C ALA A 46 4.32 19.13 0.75
N PRO A 47 5.36 19.45 -0.06
CA PRO A 47 5.36 19.11 -1.48
C PRO A 47 5.30 17.60 -1.68
N GLU A 48 4.36 17.17 -2.54
CA GLU A 48 4.10 15.76 -2.85
C GLU A 48 5.37 15.02 -3.28
N ASN A 49 5.43 13.73 -2.97
CA ASN A 49 6.50 12.83 -3.40
C ASN A 49 7.92 13.32 -3.06
N THR A 50 8.10 14.01 -1.91
CA THR A 50 9.41 14.45 -1.40
C THR A 50 9.76 13.79 -0.07
N LEU A 51 11.07 13.74 0.26
CA LEU A 51 11.51 13.23 1.56
C LEU A 51 10.99 14.07 2.72
N ALA A 52 10.74 15.37 2.54
CA ALA A 52 10.13 16.21 3.57
C ALA A 52 8.69 15.77 3.90
N SER A 53 7.87 15.53 2.88
CA SER A 53 6.50 15.05 3.02
C SER A 53 6.43 13.66 3.66
N PHE A 54 7.27 12.74 3.21
CA PHE A 54 7.32 11.38 3.75
C PHE A 54 7.83 11.33 5.19
N ARG A 55 8.86 12.11 5.53
CA ARG A 55 9.36 12.21 6.90
C ARG A 55 8.28 12.70 7.85
N ALA A 56 7.52 13.71 7.46
CA ALA A 56 6.43 14.23 8.27
C ALA A 56 5.35 13.16 8.55
N CYS A 57 5.00 12.32 7.55
CA CYS A 57 4.13 11.16 7.78
C CYS A 57 4.72 10.21 8.82
N LEU A 58 6.00 9.85 8.70
CA LEU A 58 6.69 8.93 9.60
C LEU A 58 6.75 9.44 11.04
N GLU A 59 7.03 10.73 11.24
CA GLU A 59 7.07 11.38 12.55
C GLU A 59 5.69 11.41 13.23
N LEU A 60 4.61 11.47 12.45
CA LEU A 60 3.23 11.39 12.93
C LEU A 60 2.74 9.94 13.12
N GLY A 61 3.55 8.94 12.77
CA GLY A 61 3.15 7.53 12.80
C GLY A 61 2.17 7.14 11.69
N PHE A 62 2.11 7.92 10.61
CA PHE A 62 1.28 7.63 9.43
C PHE A 62 2.08 6.85 8.38
N GLY A 63 1.37 6.02 7.60
CA GLY A 63 1.85 5.55 6.32
C GLY A 63 1.76 6.64 5.26
N PHE A 64 2.31 6.36 4.10
CA PHE A 64 2.17 7.21 2.93
C PHE A 64 2.13 6.38 1.65
N GLU A 65 1.56 6.97 0.64
CA GLU A 65 1.64 6.45 -0.73
C GLU A 65 2.73 7.22 -1.47
N LEU A 66 3.37 6.55 -2.41
CA LEU A 66 4.39 7.10 -3.29
C LEU A 66 4.24 6.56 -4.71
N ASP A 67 4.58 7.41 -5.68
CA ASP A 67 4.51 7.13 -7.11
C ASP A 67 5.89 6.77 -7.66
N VAL A 68 5.99 5.72 -8.46
CA VAL A 68 7.26 5.26 -9.03
C VAL A 68 7.33 5.51 -10.53
N GLN A 69 8.35 6.25 -10.93
CA GLN A 69 8.75 6.51 -12.32
C GLN A 69 10.21 6.11 -12.55
N ARG A 70 10.69 6.16 -13.79
CA ARG A 70 12.06 5.81 -14.16
C ARG A 70 12.73 6.90 -15.00
N THR A 71 14.00 7.19 -14.73
CA THR A 71 14.84 8.06 -15.55
C THR A 71 15.34 7.33 -16.81
N LYS A 72 15.90 8.09 -17.77
CA LYS A 72 16.51 7.59 -18.99
C LYS A 72 17.59 6.53 -18.75
N ASP A 73 18.38 6.71 -17.70
CA ASP A 73 19.47 5.82 -17.31
C ASP A 73 19.04 4.73 -16.29
N GLY A 74 17.72 4.53 -16.12
CA GLY A 74 17.16 3.39 -15.42
C GLY A 74 16.95 3.54 -13.92
N HIS A 75 17.21 4.70 -13.32
CA HIS A 75 17.00 4.92 -11.88
C HIS A 75 15.52 5.12 -11.55
N LEU A 76 15.05 4.47 -10.50
CA LEU A 76 13.69 4.64 -9.98
C LEU A 76 13.59 5.91 -9.14
N MET A 77 12.62 6.75 -9.48
CA MET A 77 12.36 8.05 -8.89
C MET A 77 10.94 8.17 -8.39
N CYS A 78 10.73 9.03 -7.40
CA CYS A 78 9.41 9.28 -6.84
C CYS A 78 8.77 10.49 -7.54
N LEU A 79 7.85 10.25 -8.47
CA LEU A 79 7.14 11.28 -9.23
C LEU A 79 5.81 10.73 -9.76
N HIS A 80 4.73 11.51 -9.63
CA HIS A 80 3.42 11.09 -10.12
C HIS A 80 3.28 11.22 -11.65
N ASP A 81 3.58 12.41 -12.18
CA ASP A 81 3.38 12.73 -13.58
C ASP A 81 4.53 12.14 -14.44
N THR A 82 4.29 11.97 -15.72
CA THR A 82 5.35 11.59 -16.68
C THR A 82 6.32 12.73 -16.95
N THR A 83 5.90 13.98 -16.65
CA THR A 83 6.71 15.19 -16.80
C THR A 83 7.03 15.79 -15.43
N ILE A 84 8.09 16.58 -15.36
CA ILE A 84 8.54 17.29 -14.15
C ILE A 84 7.88 18.67 -14.01
N ASP A 85 7.00 19.06 -14.92
CA ASP A 85 6.51 20.43 -15.14
C ASP A 85 5.74 21.01 -13.96
N ARG A 86 4.90 20.19 -13.32
CA ARG A 86 3.97 20.65 -12.29
C ARG A 86 4.63 20.79 -10.91
N THR A 87 5.59 19.94 -10.63
CA THR A 87 6.18 19.81 -9.28
C THR A 87 7.65 20.16 -9.22
N THR A 88 8.22 20.78 -10.28
CA THR A 88 9.60 21.27 -10.24
C THR A 88 9.72 22.66 -10.91
N ASP A 89 10.92 23.24 -10.79
CA ASP A 89 11.32 24.50 -11.39
C ASP A 89 11.69 24.38 -12.89
N ARG A 90 11.52 23.20 -13.50
CA ARG A 90 11.83 22.94 -14.91
C ARG A 90 10.70 22.17 -15.60
N LYS A 91 10.87 21.99 -16.93
CA LYS A 91 9.93 21.29 -17.79
C LYS A 91 10.59 20.15 -18.54
N GLY A 92 9.79 19.16 -18.93
CA GLY A 92 10.19 18.03 -19.75
C GLY A 92 9.81 16.67 -19.16
N SER A 93 10.10 15.62 -19.90
CA SER A 93 9.80 14.26 -19.46
C SER A 93 10.92 13.73 -18.53
N LEU A 94 10.53 13.07 -17.43
CA LEU A 94 11.49 12.40 -16.54
C LEU A 94 12.28 11.29 -17.29
N THR A 95 11.64 10.62 -18.24
CA THR A 95 12.26 9.53 -19.04
C THR A 95 13.33 10.02 -20.01
N GLU A 96 13.44 11.32 -20.23
CA GLU A 96 14.49 11.92 -21.06
C GLU A 96 15.69 12.39 -20.20
N LEU A 97 15.55 12.46 -18.88
CA LEU A 97 16.59 12.90 -17.95
C LEU A 97 17.34 11.71 -17.35
N THR A 98 18.64 11.88 -17.20
CA THR A 98 19.44 10.99 -16.36
C THR A 98 19.27 11.33 -14.87
N ARG A 99 19.61 10.38 -13.98
CA ARG A 99 19.62 10.63 -12.52
C ARG A 99 20.44 11.86 -12.15
N TYR A 100 21.60 12.06 -12.81
CA TYR A 100 22.44 13.22 -12.57
C TYR A 100 21.72 14.54 -12.89
N GLN A 101 20.97 14.58 -13.99
CA GLN A 101 20.22 15.78 -14.39
C GLN A 101 19.05 16.09 -13.44
N THR A 102 18.52 15.10 -12.71
CA THR A 102 17.45 15.34 -11.72
C THR A 102 17.95 15.93 -10.40
N VAL A 103 19.24 15.82 -10.08
CA VAL A 103 19.81 16.30 -8.80
C VAL A 103 19.61 17.79 -8.58
N GLY A 104 19.68 18.60 -9.66
CA GLY A 104 19.56 20.04 -9.61
C GLY A 104 18.14 20.59 -9.56
N LEU A 105 17.11 19.76 -9.79
CA LEU A 105 15.71 20.19 -9.85
C LEU A 105 15.20 20.59 -8.46
N ASP A 106 14.53 21.74 -8.37
CA ASP A 106 13.82 22.14 -7.16
C ASP A 106 12.38 21.61 -7.22
N ALA A 107 12.07 20.64 -6.37
CA ALA A 107 10.75 20.00 -6.27
C ALA A 107 9.93 20.52 -5.08
N GLY A 108 10.30 21.65 -4.48
CA GLY A 108 9.62 22.18 -3.30
C GLY A 108 9.09 23.60 -3.45
N SER A 109 9.79 24.48 -4.17
CA SER A 109 9.43 25.90 -4.27
C SER A 109 8.08 26.16 -4.92
N TRP A 110 7.58 25.26 -5.78
CA TRP A 110 6.24 25.31 -6.38
C TRP A 110 5.14 25.23 -5.32
N PHE A 111 5.38 24.48 -4.25
CA PHE A 111 4.46 24.33 -3.13
C PHE A 111 4.55 25.55 -2.17
N SER A 112 5.78 25.87 -1.73
CA SER A 112 6.04 27.02 -0.88
C SER A 112 7.54 27.35 -0.88
N PRO A 113 7.95 28.64 -0.79
CA PRO A 113 9.35 29.02 -0.64
C PRO A 113 10.08 28.39 0.55
N ARG A 114 9.34 27.95 1.57
CA ARG A 114 9.88 27.23 2.75
C ARG A 114 10.46 25.88 2.40
N PHE A 115 10.00 25.26 1.30
CA PHE A 115 10.48 23.99 0.80
C PHE A 115 11.48 24.10 -0.34
N LYS A 116 12.04 25.30 -0.56
CA LYS A 116 13.09 25.49 -1.55
C LYS A 116 14.19 24.45 -1.37
N ASN A 117 14.72 23.94 -2.49
CA ASN A 117 15.74 22.89 -2.53
C ASN A 117 15.29 21.49 -2.11
N GLN A 118 14.00 21.22 -1.91
CA GLN A 118 13.53 19.83 -1.94
C GLN A 118 13.81 19.24 -3.32
N ARG A 119 14.04 17.93 -3.37
CA ARG A 119 14.42 17.22 -4.60
C ARG A 119 13.40 16.13 -4.91
N ILE A 120 13.34 15.69 -6.18
CA ILE A 120 12.70 14.45 -6.54
C ILE A 120 13.56 13.31 -5.95
N PRO A 121 13.10 12.54 -4.97
CA PRO A 121 13.92 11.50 -4.37
C PRO A 121 14.02 10.27 -5.27
N GLY A 122 15.14 9.59 -5.24
CA GLY A 122 15.22 8.22 -5.72
C GLY A 122 14.50 7.28 -4.77
N ILE A 123 13.93 6.20 -5.30
CA ILE A 123 13.21 5.20 -4.47
C ILE A 123 14.14 4.60 -3.40
N ASP A 124 15.42 4.39 -3.71
CA ASP A 124 16.42 3.95 -2.72
C ASP A 124 16.50 4.89 -1.50
N GLN A 125 16.39 6.20 -1.71
CA GLN A 125 16.40 7.20 -0.63
C GLN A 125 15.09 7.14 0.19
N VAL A 126 13.95 6.92 -0.46
CA VAL A 126 12.65 6.77 0.23
C VAL A 126 12.66 5.50 1.07
N PHE A 127 13.14 4.38 0.54
CA PHE A 127 13.21 3.12 1.27
C PHE A 127 14.21 3.18 2.44
N SER A 128 15.34 3.86 2.27
CA SER A 128 16.27 4.16 3.37
C SER A 128 15.61 5.00 4.48
N LEU A 129 14.79 6.00 4.10
CA LEU A 129 14.02 6.79 5.06
C LEU A 129 13.02 5.93 5.84
N ILE A 130 12.25 5.05 5.17
CA ILE A 130 11.32 4.12 5.82
C ILE A 130 12.07 3.22 6.81
N ALA A 131 13.21 2.68 6.42
CA ALA A 131 14.03 1.80 7.27
C ALA A 131 14.53 2.49 8.55
N ALA A 132 14.75 3.81 8.52
CA ALA A 132 15.12 4.59 9.69
C ALA A 132 14.02 4.70 10.77
N TYR A 133 12.78 4.28 10.47
CA TYR A 133 11.64 4.26 11.39
C TYR A 133 11.14 2.82 11.65
N PRO A 134 11.94 1.93 12.25
CA PRO A 134 11.64 0.49 12.36
C PRO A 134 10.43 0.16 13.24
N LYS A 135 10.06 1.06 14.15
CA LYS A 135 8.93 0.87 15.09
C LYS A 135 7.57 1.27 14.49
N SER A 136 7.54 1.84 13.30
CA SER A 136 6.28 2.21 12.65
C SER A 136 5.59 0.95 12.12
N ALA A 137 4.37 0.71 12.55
CA ALA A 137 3.47 -0.32 12.02
C ALA A 137 2.69 0.16 10.78
N ALA A 138 3.06 1.29 10.21
CA ALA A 138 2.40 1.89 9.07
C ALA A 138 2.68 1.12 7.77
N ILE A 139 1.75 1.22 6.82
CA ILE A 139 1.85 0.67 5.47
C ILE A 139 2.38 1.75 4.54
N TYR A 140 3.29 1.39 3.64
CA TYR A 140 3.77 2.27 2.59
C TYR A 140 3.28 1.75 1.24
N ALA A 141 2.34 2.49 0.65
CA ALA A 141 1.70 2.10 -0.59
C ALA A 141 2.54 2.54 -1.79
N VAL A 142 2.87 1.62 -2.68
CA VAL A 142 3.72 1.86 -3.85
C VAL A 142 2.86 1.79 -5.11
N ASP A 143 2.66 2.92 -5.77
CA ASP A 143 1.96 3.00 -7.06
C ASP A 143 2.97 3.08 -8.22
N ILE A 144 3.08 1.99 -8.98
CA ILE A 144 3.95 1.89 -10.16
C ILE A 144 3.27 2.61 -11.32
N LYS A 145 3.86 3.72 -11.80
CA LYS A 145 3.31 4.54 -12.90
C LYS A 145 3.80 4.15 -14.29
N LEU A 146 4.65 3.16 -14.40
CA LEU A 146 5.24 2.74 -15.67
C LEU A 146 5.00 1.24 -15.91
N ASN A 147 4.90 0.85 -17.17
CA ASN A 147 4.83 -0.55 -17.58
C ASN A 147 6.19 -0.98 -18.15
N ASP A 148 7.10 -1.32 -17.25
CA ASP A 148 8.46 -1.79 -17.56
C ASP A 148 8.68 -3.12 -16.82
N ALA A 149 8.96 -4.18 -17.56
CA ALA A 149 9.10 -5.53 -17.02
C ALA A 149 10.21 -5.71 -15.95
N LYS A 150 11.06 -4.71 -15.76
CA LYS A 150 12.13 -4.74 -14.75
C LYS A 150 11.76 -4.01 -13.46
N VAL A 151 10.75 -3.14 -13.50
CA VAL A 151 10.46 -2.24 -12.36
C VAL A 151 10.10 -3.03 -11.09
N GLU A 152 9.35 -4.11 -11.25
CA GLU A 152 8.93 -4.93 -10.12
C GLU A 152 10.12 -5.60 -9.42
N ALA A 153 11.03 -6.19 -10.20
CA ALA A 153 12.23 -6.82 -9.66
C ALA A 153 13.16 -5.80 -9.00
N ASP A 154 13.37 -4.63 -9.63
CA ASP A 154 14.20 -3.55 -9.10
C ASP A 154 13.65 -3.03 -7.75
N LEU A 155 12.33 -2.84 -7.65
CA LEU A 155 11.67 -2.41 -6.40
C LEU A 155 11.83 -3.44 -5.29
N VAL A 156 11.62 -4.73 -5.59
CA VAL A 156 11.77 -5.81 -4.61
C VAL A 156 13.23 -5.91 -4.14
N VAL A 157 14.21 -5.80 -5.03
CA VAL A 157 15.64 -5.79 -4.68
C VAL A 157 15.96 -4.63 -3.73
N LEU A 158 15.49 -3.42 -4.05
CA LEU A 158 15.69 -2.25 -3.18
C LEU A 158 14.99 -2.42 -1.82
N ALA A 159 13.76 -2.92 -1.80
CA ALA A 159 13.02 -3.15 -0.56
C ALA A 159 13.72 -4.17 0.36
N LYS A 160 14.25 -5.25 -0.21
CA LYS A 160 15.05 -6.24 0.53
C LYS A 160 16.37 -5.67 1.02
N LYS A 161 17.07 -4.87 0.23
CA LYS A 161 18.29 -4.16 0.62
C LYS A 161 18.08 -3.33 1.91
N HIS A 162 16.91 -2.70 2.04
CA HIS A 162 16.56 -1.89 3.20
C HIS A 162 15.79 -2.63 4.30
N GLY A 163 15.45 -3.91 4.10
CA GLY A 163 14.73 -4.72 5.09
C GLY A 163 13.29 -4.25 5.35
N ILE A 164 12.59 -3.75 4.31
CA ILE A 164 11.24 -3.15 4.45
C ILE A 164 10.18 -3.80 3.55
N LEU A 165 10.48 -4.91 2.89
CA LEU A 165 9.57 -5.53 1.92
C LEU A 165 8.20 -5.86 2.51
N ASP A 166 8.16 -6.33 3.75
CA ASP A 166 6.96 -6.67 4.51
C ASP A 166 6.10 -5.45 4.91
N ARG A 167 6.65 -4.24 4.77
CA ARG A 167 5.99 -2.96 5.07
C ARG A 167 5.44 -2.26 3.82
N LEU A 168 5.75 -2.78 2.62
CA LEU A 168 5.30 -2.23 1.35
C LEU A 168 4.01 -2.91 0.89
N LEU A 169 3.07 -2.12 0.37
CA LEU A 169 1.87 -2.60 -0.30
C LEU A 169 1.84 -2.05 -1.74
N PHE A 170 1.93 -2.90 -2.74
CA PHE A 170 1.83 -2.50 -4.14
C PHE A 170 0.37 -2.29 -4.53
N ILE A 171 0.07 -1.10 -5.05
CA ILE A 171 -1.27 -0.62 -5.39
C ILE A 171 -1.29 0.03 -6.80
N GLY A 172 -2.40 0.67 -7.15
CA GLY A 172 -2.56 1.53 -8.32
C GLY A 172 -3.11 0.81 -9.55
N ASN A 173 -3.07 1.50 -10.70
CA ASN A 173 -3.67 0.98 -11.92
C ASN A 173 -2.88 -0.17 -12.56
N THR A 174 -1.57 -0.11 -12.52
CA THR A 174 -0.70 -1.14 -13.13
C THR A 174 -0.86 -2.49 -12.45
N ILE A 175 -1.16 -2.55 -11.15
CA ILE A 175 -1.39 -3.79 -10.42
C ILE A 175 -2.64 -4.55 -10.90
N GLN A 176 -3.53 -3.93 -11.70
CA GLN A 176 -4.66 -4.60 -12.31
C GLN A 176 -4.21 -5.58 -13.41
N ASP A 177 -3.04 -5.35 -14.01
CA ASP A 177 -2.45 -6.30 -14.95
C ASP A 177 -1.94 -7.55 -14.19
N ALA A 178 -2.42 -8.72 -14.61
CA ALA A 178 -2.00 -9.99 -14.03
C ALA A 178 -0.49 -10.24 -14.19
N SER A 179 0.10 -9.77 -15.27
CA SER A 179 1.54 -9.92 -15.53
C SER A 179 2.40 -9.15 -14.52
N VAL A 180 1.96 -7.95 -14.12
CA VAL A 180 2.62 -7.15 -13.05
C VAL A 180 2.60 -7.91 -11.73
N ARG A 181 1.43 -8.45 -11.33
CA ARG A 181 1.31 -9.24 -10.10
C ARG A 181 2.15 -10.52 -10.15
N GLN A 182 2.21 -11.18 -11.30
CA GLN A 182 3.07 -12.36 -11.48
C GLN A 182 4.56 -12.01 -11.37
N ARG A 183 5.01 -10.90 -11.94
CA ARG A 183 6.40 -10.44 -11.84
C ARG A 183 6.78 -10.05 -10.41
N LEU A 184 5.91 -9.35 -9.68
CA LEU A 184 6.11 -9.05 -8.26
C LEU A 184 6.23 -10.34 -7.44
N TYR A 185 5.30 -11.29 -7.61
CA TYR A 185 5.31 -12.57 -6.90
C TYR A 185 6.52 -13.43 -7.25
N ALA A 186 6.96 -13.40 -8.51
CA ALA A 186 8.17 -14.10 -8.95
C ALA A 186 9.45 -13.47 -8.37
N ALA A 187 9.46 -12.14 -8.17
CA ALA A 187 10.59 -11.46 -7.56
C ALA A 187 10.73 -11.80 -6.06
N ASP A 188 9.62 -11.88 -5.33
CA ASP A 188 9.59 -12.42 -3.97
C ASP A 188 8.13 -12.77 -3.56
N ARG A 189 7.94 -13.96 -2.98
CA ARG A 189 6.61 -14.43 -2.54
C ARG A 189 6.05 -13.68 -1.33
N ALA A 190 6.90 -12.98 -0.59
CA ALA A 190 6.51 -12.17 0.58
C ALA A 190 5.94 -10.79 0.17
N VAL A 191 5.92 -10.44 -1.10
CA VAL A 191 5.37 -9.17 -1.60
C VAL A 191 3.88 -9.07 -1.27
N GLN A 192 3.49 -7.95 -0.68
CA GLN A 192 2.08 -7.62 -0.45
C GLN A 192 1.53 -6.82 -1.63
N MET A 193 0.43 -7.28 -2.19
CA MET A 193 -0.24 -6.67 -3.34
C MET A 193 -1.74 -6.52 -3.09
N ALA A 194 -2.33 -5.48 -3.65
CA ALA A 194 -3.76 -5.26 -3.62
C ALA A 194 -4.42 -5.56 -4.97
N ALA A 195 -5.54 -6.27 -4.96
CA ALA A 195 -6.43 -6.33 -6.11
C ALA A 195 -7.38 -5.12 -6.09
N VAL A 196 -7.57 -4.47 -7.24
CA VAL A 196 -8.40 -3.25 -7.35
C VAL A 196 -9.87 -3.62 -7.58
N ALA A 197 -10.79 -2.92 -6.91
CA ALA A 197 -12.22 -3.02 -7.12
C ALA A 197 -12.88 -1.63 -7.12
N HIS A 198 -13.59 -1.29 -8.20
CA HIS A 198 -14.32 -0.02 -8.32
C HIS A 198 -15.80 -0.14 -7.92
N ASN A 199 -16.28 -1.36 -7.72
CA ASN A 199 -17.65 -1.69 -7.33
C ASN A 199 -17.75 -3.12 -6.77
N SER A 200 -18.94 -3.48 -6.25
CA SER A 200 -19.22 -4.77 -5.65
C SER A 200 -19.00 -5.98 -6.59
N LYS A 201 -19.20 -5.81 -7.90
CA LYS A 201 -18.98 -6.90 -8.87
C LYS A 201 -17.50 -7.19 -9.03
N GLU A 202 -16.68 -6.13 -9.14
CA GLU A 202 -15.23 -6.24 -9.22
C GLU A 202 -14.62 -6.76 -7.91
N LEU A 203 -15.22 -6.44 -6.76
CA LEU A 203 -14.80 -6.99 -5.47
C LEU A 203 -14.81 -8.53 -5.47
N VAL A 204 -15.84 -9.15 -6.04
CA VAL A 204 -15.90 -10.62 -6.12
C VAL A 204 -14.72 -11.19 -6.89
N VAL A 205 -14.37 -10.56 -8.03
CA VAL A 205 -13.21 -10.95 -8.85
C VAL A 205 -11.90 -10.72 -8.10
N SER A 206 -11.78 -9.59 -7.42
CA SER A 206 -10.59 -9.21 -6.64
C SER A 206 -10.34 -10.17 -5.48
N LEU A 207 -11.40 -10.62 -4.82
CA LEU A 207 -11.33 -11.60 -3.73
C LEU A 207 -10.81 -12.96 -4.21
N ALA A 208 -11.18 -13.38 -5.41
CA ALA A 208 -10.74 -14.66 -5.98
C ALA A 208 -9.25 -14.68 -6.38
N ASN A 209 -8.56 -13.56 -6.37
CA ASN A 209 -7.15 -13.50 -6.77
C ASN A 209 -6.24 -14.09 -5.67
N PRO A 210 -5.52 -15.20 -5.94
CA PRO A 210 -4.70 -15.88 -4.92
C PRO A 210 -3.39 -15.15 -4.60
N LEU A 211 -2.94 -14.22 -5.45
CA LEU A 211 -1.67 -13.52 -5.29
C LEU A 211 -1.78 -12.26 -4.42
N THR A 212 -3.01 -11.83 -4.09
CA THR A 212 -3.22 -10.58 -3.36
C THR A 212 -3.65 -10.83 -1.92
N THR A 213 -3.06 -10.10 -1.01
CA THR A 213 -3.37 -10.11 0.42
C THR A 213 -4.29 -8.96 0.83
N TRP A 214 -4.47 -7.99 -0.06
CA TRP A 214 -5.30 -6.81 0.12
C TRP A 214 -6.30 -6.65 -1.02
N VAL A 215 -7.42 -5.96 -0.73
CA VAL A 215 -8.33 -5.41 -1.75
C VAL A 215 -8.29 -3.89 -1.67
N TYR A 216 -7.98 -3.24 -2.81
CA TYR A 216 -7.96 -1.79 -2.95
C TYR A 216 -9.28 -1.32 -3.56
N VAL A 217 -10.18 -0.82 -2.70
CA VAL A 217 -11.52 -0.39 -3.13
C VAL A 217 -11.57 1.10 -3.41
N ARG A 218 -12.28 1.48 -4.47
CA ARG A 218 -12.49 2.88 -4.89
C ARG A 218 -13.95 3.31 -4.76
N TYR A 219 -14.69 2.68 -3.88
CA TYR A 219 -16.08 2.99 -3.51
C TYR A 219 -16.24 2.70 -2.02
N LEU A 220 -17.33 3.16 -1.40
CA LEU A 220 -17.61 2.87 0.00
C LEU A 220 -18.23 1.47 0.12
N PRO A 221 -17.49 0.47 0.65
CA PRO A 221 -17.97 -0.91 0.72
C PRO A 221 -19.02 -1.07 1.82
N SER A 222 -20.01 -1.93 1.61
CA SER A 222 -20.98 -2.29 2.65
C SER A 222 -20.32 -3.08 3.80
N PRO A 223 -20.91 -3.11 5.02
CA PRO A 223 -20.38 -3.91 6.12
C PRO A 223 -20.24 -5.40 5.78
N ALA A 224 -21.18 -5.93 4.99
CA ALA A 224 -21.15 -7.33 4.53
C ALA A 224 -19.96 -7.60 3.59
N GLU A 225 -19.60 -6.64 2.74
CA GLU A 225 -18.43 -6.75 1.87
C GLU A 225 -17.13 -6.71 2.67
N ILE A 226 -17.01 -5.81 3.65
CA ILE A 226 -15.85 -5.74 4.55
C ILE A 226 -15.68 -7.08 5.30
N THR A 227 -16.76 -7.59 5.89
CA THR A 227 -16.77 -8.91 6.55
C THR A 227 -16.31 -10.02 5.59
N LYS A 228 -16.79 -10.00 4.34
CA LYS A 228 -16.43 -10.99 3.32
C LYS A 228 -14.93 -10.92 2.95
N VAL A 229 -14.34 -9.72 2.90
CA VAL A 229 -12.89 -9.54 2.67
C VAL A 229 -12.11 -10.19 3.82
N HIS A 230 -12.46 -9.86 5.06
CA HIS A 230 -11.79 -10.40 6.24
C HIS A 230 -11.95 -11.92 6.38
N ALA A 231 -13.14 -12.47 6.08
CA ALA A 231 -13.39 -13.91 6.11
C ALA A 231 -12.50 -14.70 5.12
N GLN A 232 -11.94 -14.06 4.11
CA GLN A 232 -10.96 -14.66 3.20
C GLN A 232 -9.50 -14.39 3.61
N GLY A 233 -9.26 -13.90 4.83
CA GLY A 233 -7.93 -13.58 5.33
C GLY A 233 -7.27 -12.39 4.63
N LYS A 234 -8.04 -11.56 3.90
CA LYS A 234 -7.54 -10.36 3.22
C LYS A 234 -7.84 -9.11 4.04
N GLN A 235 -7.13 -8.04 3.71
CA GLN A 235 -7.33 -6.71 4.27
C GLN A 235 -7.95 -5.77 3.22
N ILE A 236 -8.60 -4.70 3.68
CA ILE A 236 -9.28 -3.74 2.81
C ILE A 236 -8.65 -2.35 2.93
N PHE A 237 -8.23 -1.80 1.80
CA PHE A 237 -7.66 -0.47 1.66
C PHE A 237 -8.60 0.38 0.81
N ILE A 238 -9.15 1.45 1.37
CA ILE A 238 -10.05 2.36 0.65
C ILE A 238 -9.32 3.60 0.16
N ALA A 239 -9.60 4.01 -1.08
CA ALA A 239 -9.04 5.19 -1.71
C ALA A 239 -10.00 5.82 -2.73
N GLY A 240 -9.54 6.88 -3.40
CA GLY A 240 -10.29 7.61 -4.42
C GLY A 240 -11.26 8.63 -3.82
N ASN A 241 -12.18 9.13 -4.65
CA ASN A 241 -13.02 10.30 -4.34
C ASN A 241 -13.90 10.14 -3.09
N THR A 242 -14.15 8.91 -2.66
CA THR A 242 -14.95 8.63 -1.45
C THR A 242 -14.26 8.99 -0.14
N VAL A 243 -12.91 9.06 -0.12
CA VAL A 243 -12.13 9.29 1.10
C VAL A 243 -10.92 10.20 0.91
N ALA A 244 -10.51 10.49 -0.34
CA ALA A 244 -9.33 11.31 -0.61
C ALA A 244 -9.51 12.76 -0.15
N GLY A 245 -10.66 13.37 -0.43
CA GLY A 245 -11.01 14.69 0.06
C GLY A 245 -11.38 14.70 1.54
N HIS A 246 -11.81 15.86 2.04
CA HIS A 246 -12.31 16.00 3.42
C HIS A 246 -13.68 15.33 3.55
N GLN A 247 -13.70 14.05 3.90
CA GLN A 247 -14.88 13.18 3.91
C GLN A 247 -15.11 12.56 5.31
N SER A 248 -15.36 13.43 6.30
CA SER A 248 -15.48 13.06 7.72
C SER A 248 -16.47 11.91 7.98
N ASP A 249 -17.62 11.91 7.29
CA ASP A 249 -18.66 10.89 7.46
C ASP A 249 -18.24 9.54 6.88
N ASN A 250 -17.61 9.54 5.71
CA ASN A 250 -17.06 8.33 5.11
C ASN A 250 -15.88 7.77 5.94
N TRP A 251 -15.06 8.63 6.52
CA TRP A 251 -14.00 8.18 7.46
C TRP A 251 -14.62 7.58 8.73
N ALA A 252 -15.65 8.22 9.31
CA ALA A 252 -16.35 7.66 10.46
C ALA A 252 -16.96 6.28 10.13
N TYR A 253 -17.57 6.16 8.97
CA TYR A 253 -18.08 4.90 8.46
C TYR A 253 -16.99 3.83 8.37
N CYS A 254 -15.85 4.15 7.74
CA CYS A 254 -14.71 3.22 7.61
C CYS A 254 -14.17 2.77 8.97
N ILE A 255 -14.06 3.69 9.93
CA ILE A 255 -13.61 3.42 11.29
C ILE A 255 -14.57 2.45 12.00
N THR A 256 -15.88 2.70 11.90
CA THR A 256 -16.90 1.89 12.56
C THR A 256 -17.01 0.47 12.00
N HIS A 257 -16.79 0.32 10.70
CA HIS A 257 -16.97 -0.97 10.02
C HIS A 257 -15.67 -1.75 9.80
N GLY A 258 -14.54 -1.25 10.31
CA GLY A 258 -13.29 -2.03 10.34
C GLY A 258 -12.54 -2.07 9.02
N VAL A 259 -12.57 -0.98 8.22
CA VAL A 259 -11.64 -0.82 7.09
C VAL A 259 -10.21 -0.76 7.63
N ASP A 260 -9.26 -1.44 7.00
CA ASP A 260 -7.90 -1.60 7.52
C ASP A 260 -6.97 -0.42 7.22
N ALA A 261 -7.17 0.25 6.06
CA ALA A 261 -6.37 1.42 5.69
C ALA A 261 -7.16 2.42 4.85
N ILE A 262 -6.85 3.70 5.00
CA ILE A 262 -7.50 4.83 4.29
C ILE A 262 -6.44 5.70 3.65
N LEU A 263 -6.49 5.86 2.32
CA LEU A 263 -5.69 6.84 1.56
C LEU A 263 -6.42 8.17 1.51
N THR A 264 -5.78 9.26 1.93
CA THR A 264 -6.40 10.59 1.93
C THR A 264 -5.38 11.71 1.73
N ASP A 265 -5.85 12.81 1.12
CA ASP A 265 -5.12 14.09 1.06
C ASP A 265 -5.12 14.81 2.43
N TYR A 266 -6.09 14.50 3.28
CA TYR A 266 -6.34 15.12 4.58
C TYR A 266 -5.90 14.25 5.76
N ALA A 267 -4.67 13.74 5.70
CA ALA A 267 -4.16 12.78 6.71
C ALA A 267 -4.16 13.36 8.14
N MET A 268 -3.92 14.68 8.29
CA MET A 268 -3.95 15.35 9.59
C MET A 268 -5.36 15.39 10.21
N GLU A 269 -6.38 15.67 9.40
CA GLU A 269 -7.80 15.72 9.82
C GLU A 269 -8.30 14.32 10.19
N LEU A 270 -8.02 13.33 9.35
CA LEU A 270 -8.32 11.93 9.65
C LEU A 270 -7.62 11.51 10.95
N GLY A 271 -6.37 11.88 11.15
CA GLY A 271 -5.63 11.61 12.39
C GLY A 271 -6.29 12.24 13.64
N ARG A 272 -6.84 13.45 13.52
CA ARG A 272 -7.62 14.07 14.62
C ARG A 272 -8.90 13.27 14.89
N GLN A 273 -9.60 12.84 13.86
CA GLN A 273 -10.83 12.05 13.99
C GLN A 273 -10.57 10.70 14.68
N LEU A 274 -9.50 9.97 14.28
CA LEU A 274 -9.11 8.72 14.93
C LEU A 274 -8.76 8.89 16.40
N ARG A 275 -8.08 9.97 16.77
CA ARG A 275 -7.77 10.26 18.19
C ARG A 275 -9.04 10.50 19.01
N ARG A 276 -10.03 11.24 18.47
CA ARG A 276 -11.33 11.45 19.14
C ARG A 276 -12.09 10.14 19.34
N SER A 277 -12.12 9.27 18.32
CA SER A 277 -12.76 7.95 18.42
C SER A 277 -12.12 7.04 19.49
N LYS A 278 -10.81 7.21 19.77
CA LYS A 278 -10.14 6.49 20.88
C LYS A 278 -10.51 7.03 22.26
N GLN A 279 -10.76 8.33 22.39
CA GLN A 279 -11.08 8.95 23.67
C GLN A 279 -12.53 8.75 24.09
N SER A 280 -13.40 8.39 23.14
CA SER A 280 -14.82 8.12 23.37
C SER A 280 -15.09 6.65 23.74
N LYS A 281 -14.05 5.82 23.76
CA LYS A 281 -14.03 4.42 24.22
C LYS A 281 -13.45 4.35 25.64
#